data_fe78e535f5cee26aa66ece3fb8fe5703
#
_entry.id   fe78e535f5cee26aa66ece3fb8fe5703
#
_cell.length_a   1.000
_cell.length_b   1.000
_cell.length_c   1.000
_cell.angle_alpha   90.00
_cell.angle_beta   90.00
_cell.angle_gamma   90.00
#
_symmetry.space_group_name_H-M   'P 1'
#
loop_
_entity.id
_entity.type
_entity.pdbx_description
1 polymer ?
#
loop_
_entity_poly.entity_id
_entity_poly.type
_entity_poly.pdbx_seq_one_letter_code
_entity_poly.pdbx_strand_id
1 'polypeptide(L)'
;LMKETAKLARNYSVSMHTHLAENDEDIVYTKQNFGMTPGEYIEDLGWVGDDVWHAHCVKLNKDEIELFSRTGTGIAHCPCSNMRLASGIAPLRTWIDKGVKVGLGVDGSSSNDSGYLLNEAQLPKLF
;
A
#
# COMPACT_ATOMS: atom_id res chain seq x y z
N LEU A 1 1.45 9.03 -17.68
CA LEU A 1 1.36 9.91 -16.51
C LEU A 1 2.19 9.38 -15.34
N MET A 2 1.90 8.23 -14.73
CA MET A 2 2.60 7.72 -13.54
C MET A 2 4.12 7.56 -13.73
N LYS A 3 4.60 7.00 -14.84
CA LYS A 3 6.04 6.93 -15.16
C LYS A 3 6.72 8.31 -15.18
N GLU A 4 6.06 9.31 -15.73
CA GLU A 4 6.58 10.67 -15.78
C GLU A 4 6.55 11.34 -14.41
N THR A 5 5.52 11.06 -13.61
CA THR A 5 5.44 11.51 -12.20
C THR A 5 6.61 10.96 -11.38
N ALA A 6 6.93 9.67 -11.53
CA ALA A 6 8.06 9.05 -10.83
C ALA A 6 9.40 9.72 -11.18
N LYS A 7 9.63 10.00 -12.47
CA LYS A 7 10.84 10.72 -12.90
C LYS A 7 10.89 12.13 -12.33
N LEU A 8 9.77 12.85 -12.39
CA LEU A 8 9.69 14.22 -11.90
C LEU A 8 9.93 14.27 -10.38
N ALA A 9 9.30 13.39 -9.61
CA ALA A 9 9.46 13.32 -8.16
C ALA A 9 10.93 13.11 -7.78
N ARG A 10 11.63 12.18 -8.44
CA ARG A 10 13.05 11.92 -8.19
C ARG A 10 13.96 13.07 -8.59
N ASN A 11 13.63 13.79 -9.69
CA ASN A 11 14.37 14.98 -10.07
C ASN A 11 14.30 16.10 -9.02
N TYR A 12 13.19 16.17 -8.28
CA TYR A 12 12.99 17.12 -7.18
C TYR A 12 13.28 16.53 -5.80
N SER A 13 13.73 15.28 -5.71
CA SER A 13 14.00 14.58 -4.44
C SER A 13 12.82 14.60 -3.49
N VAL A 14 11.60 14.39 -4.00
CA VAL A 14 10.37 14.28 -3.23
C VAL A 14 9.84 12.86 -3.25
N SER A 15 9.24 12.45 -2.13
CA SER A 15 8.65 11.11 -2.00
C SER A 15 7.30 10.99 -2.71
N MET A 16 6.90 9.75 -3.01
CA MET A 16 5.67 9.45 -3.73
C MET A 16 4.73 8.57 -2.91
N HIS A 17 3.43 8.80 -3.08
CA HIS A 17 2.39 8.05 -2.40
C HIS A 17 1.17 7.82 -3.30
N THR A 18 0.58 6.62 -3.20
CA THR A 18 -0.71 6.29 -3.79
C THR A 18 -1.34 5.11 -3.07
N HIS A 19 -2.61 4.79 -3.39
CA HIS A 19 -3.29 3.57 -2.94
C HIS A 19 -2.86 2.38 -3.81
N LEU A 20 -2.80 1.19 -3.22
CA LEU A 20 -2.41 -0.02 -3.96
C LEU A 20 -3.02 -1.27 -3.34
N ALA A 21 -3.54 -2.16 -4.19
CA ALA A 21 -4.00 -3.49 -3.79
C ALA A 21 -4.90 -3.47 -2.56
N GLU A 22 -5.83 -2.53 -2.53
CA GLU A 22 -6.78 -2.36 -1.43
C GLU A 22 -7.82 -3.47 -1.43
N ASN A 23 -8.35 -3.80 -2.61
CA ASN A 23 -9.44 -4.74 -2.80
C ASN A 23 -9.20 -5.67 -4.01
N ASP A 24 -10.11 -6.61 -4.24
CA ASP A 24 -9.96 -7.62 -5.30
C ASP A 24 -10.12 -7.00 -6.70
N GLU A 25 -10.87 -5.91 -6.82
CA GLU A 25 -11.06 -5.17 -8.07
C GLU A 25 -9.74 -4.59 -8.59
N ASP A 26 -8.83 -4.17 -7.71
CA ASP A 26 -7.50 -3.68 -8.10
C ASP A 26 -6.70 -4.77 -8.83
N ILE A 27 -6.76 -6.01 -8.32
CA ILE A 27 -6.10 -7.16 -8.94
C ILE A 27 -6.72 -7.46 -10.31
N VAL A 28 -8.05 -7.47 -10.38
CA VAL A 28 -8.78 -7.73 -11.63
C VAL A 28 -8.43 -6.67 -12.67
N TYR A 29 -8.47 -5.40 -12.27
CA TYR A 29 -8.19 -4.28 -13.15
C TYR A 29 -6.77 -4.33 -13.74
N THR A 30 -5.76 -4.52 -12.90
CA THR A 30 -4.37 -4.54 -13.37
C THR A 30 -4.08 -5.74 -14.25
N LYS A 31 -4.65 -6.92 -13.94
CA LYS A 31 -4.52 -8.11 -14.78
C LYS A 31 -5.20 -7.96 -16.13
N GLN A 32 -6.42 -7.42 -16.16
CA GLN A 32 -7.19 -7.28 -17.40
C GLN A 32 -6.59 -6.22 -18.34
N ASN A 33 -6.11 -5.11 -17.80
CA ASN A 33 -5.64 -3.98 -18.61
C ASN A 33 -4.14 -4.04 -18.94
N PHE A 34 -3.32 -4.67 -18.07
CA PHE A 34 -1.87 -4.64 -18.20
C PHE A 34 -1.23 -6.04 -18.17
N GLY A 35 -1.99 -7.10 -17.85
CA GLY A 35 -1.46 -8.46 -17.72
C GLY A 35 -0.58 -8.67 -16.47
N MET A 36 -0.63 -7.76 -15.51
CA MET A 36 0.25 -7.69 -14.34
C MET A 36 -0.55 -7.74 -13.05
N THR A 37 0.07 -8.19 -11.95
CA THR A 37 -0.43 -7.96 -10.60
C THR A 37 -0.23 -6.49 -10.20
N PRO A 38 -0.90 -5.99 -9.15
CA PRO A 38 -0.71 -4.61 -8.70
C PRO A 38 0.75 -4.26 -8.40
N GLY A 39 1.50 -5.14 -7.74
CA GLY A 39 2.90 -4.91 -7.43
C GLY A 39 3.81 -4.94 -8.66
N GLU A 40 3.59 -5.87 -9.59
CA GLU A 40 4.31 -5.90 -10.87
C GLU A 40 4.06 -4.62 -11.68
N TYR A 41 2.82 -4.15 -11.68
CA TYR A 41 2.43 -2.92 -12.38
C TYR A 41 3.13 -1.69 -11.82
N ILE A 42 3.16 -1.50 -10.51
CA ILE A 42 3.85 -0.35 -9.92
C ILE A 42 5.37 -0.45 -10.06
N GLU A 43 5.95 -1.66 -10.07
CA GLU A 43 7.38 -1.85 -10.35
C GLU A 43 7.71 -1.41 -11.79
N ASP A 44 6.91 -1.82 -12.79
CA ASP A 44 7.06 -1.36 -14.18
C ASP A 44 6.94 0.16 -14.32
N LEU A 45 6.10 0.79 -13.51
CA LEU A 45 5.92 2.24 -13.52
C LEU A 45 7.04 3.01 -12.77
N GLY A 46 7.93 2.31 -12.06
CA GLY A 46 8.97 2.92 -11.24
C GLY A 46 8.46 3.47 -9.91
N TRP A 47 7.33 2.95 -9.41
CA TRP A 47 6.70 3.35 -8.14
C TRP A 47 7.06 2.38 -7.00
N VAL A 48 8.33 1.99 -6.93
CA VAL A 48 8.94 1.22 -5.84
C VAL A 48 10.26 1.86 -5.43
N GLY A 49 10.62 1.77 -4.16
CA GLY A 49 11.84 2.35 -3.62
C GLY A 49 11.62 2.90 -2.21
N ASP A 50 12.69 3.34 -1.57
CA ASP A 50 12.68 3.93 -0.23
C ASP A 50 12.10 5.35 -0.20
N ASP A 51 11.87 5.92 -1.38
CA ASP A 51 11.18 7.19 -1.62
C ASP A 51 9.66 7.03 -1.88
N VAL A 52 9.13 5.79 -1.78
CA VAL A 52 7.74 5.48 -2.10
C VAL A 52 7.05 4.73 -0.95
N TRP A 53 5.79 5.06 -0.70
CA TRP A 53 4.92 4.23 0.14
C TRP A 53 3.51 4.16 -0.44
N HIS A 54 2.81 3.06 -0.16
CA HIS A 54 1.45 2.82 -0.64
C HIS A 54 0.48 2.62 0.51
N ALA A 55 -0.75 3.15 0.36
CA ALA A 55 -1.81 2.90 1.31
C ALA A 55 -2.45 1.53 1.09
N HIS A 56 -2.98 0.95 2.15
CA HIS A 56 -3.74 -0.29 2.26
C HIS A 56 -2.92 -1.56 2.03
N CYS A 57 -2.55 -1.89 0.81
CA CYS A 57 -1.76 -3.07 0.45
C CYS A 57 -2.32 -4.42 0.95
N VAL A 58 -3.64 -4.48 1.21
CA VAL A 58 -4.33 -5.62 1.83
C VAL A 58 -4.18 -6.89 1.01
N LYS A 59 -4.18 -6.74 -0.32
CA LYS A 59 -4.22 -7.84 -1.30
C LYS A 59 -2.86 -8.15 -1.93
N LEU A 60 -1.76 -7.62 -1.39
CA LEU A 60 -0.43 -7.98 -1.86
C LEU A 60 -0.18 -9.49 -1.68
N ASN A 61 0.31 -10.15 -2.72
CA ASN A 61 0.77 -11.52 -2.64
C ASN A 61 2.19 -11.62 -2.04
N LYS A 62 2.70 -12.84 -1.87
CA LYS A 62 4.00 -13.07 -1.23
C LYS A 62 5.16 -12.46 -2.00
N ASP A 63 5.13 -12.52 -3.33
CA ASP A 63 6.21 -12.00 -4.18
C ASP A 63 6.22 -10.46 -4.17
N GLU A 64 5.04 -9.84 -4.12
CA GLU A 64 4.88 -8.39 -3.98
C GLU A 64 5.34 -7.88 -2.60
N ILE A 65 5.08 -8.64 -1.54
CA ILE A 65 5.60 -8.32 -0.19
C ILE A 65 7.13 -8.42 -0.18
N GLU A 66 7.71 -9.41 -0.84
CA GLU A 66 9.16 -9.54 -1.00
C GLU A 66 9.75 -8.38 -1.83
N LEU A 67 9.05 -7.94 -2.88
CA LEU A 67 9.40 -6.75 -3.66
C LEU A 67 9.50 -5.50 -2.75
N PHE A 68 8.50 -5.28 -1.88
CA PHE A 68 8.49 -4.14 -0.94
C PHE A 68 9.66 -4.22 0.05
N SER A 69 9.90 -5.40 0.59
CA SER A 69 11.02 -5.66 1.51
C SER A 69 12.38 -5.31 0.86
N ARG A 70 12.66 -5.85 -0.33
CA ARG A 70 13.95 -5.65 -1.01
C ARG A 70 14.16 -4.25 -1.57
N THR A 71 13.09 -3.53 -1.92
CA THR A 71 13.17 -2.17 -2.47
C THR A 71 13.10 -1.08 -1.41
N GLY A 72 12.71 -1.43 -0.17
CA GLY A 72 12.49 -0.46 0.90
C GLY A 72 11.19 0.34 0.77
N THR A 73 10.28 -0.11 -0.13
CA THR A 73 8.96 0.52 -0.32
C THR A 73 8.13 0.40 0.96
N GLY A 74 7.50 1.51 1.38
CA GLY A 74 6.72 1.56 2.61
C GLY A 74 5.24 1.24 2.41
N ILE A 75 4.55 0.95 3.53
CA ILE A 75 3.10 0.76 3.58
C ILE A 75 2.50 1.70 4.63
N ALA A 76 1.42 2.39 4.28
CA ALA A 76 0.53 3.07 5.22
C ALA A 76 -0.66 2.14 5.49
N HIS A 77 -0.66 1.46 6.64
CA HIS A 77 -1.73 0.57 7.05
C HIS A 77 -2.92 1.37 7.60
N CYS A 78 -4.12 1.15 7.05
CA CYS A 78 -5.33 1.89 7.38
C CYS A 78 -6.44 0.91 7.86
N PRO A 79 -6.29 0.27 9.03
CA PRO A 79 -7.17 -0.83 9.46
C PRO A 79 -8.63 -0.44 9.61
N CYS A 80 -8.95 0.75 10.15
CA CYS A 80 -10.35 1.20 10.28
C CYS A 80 -11.02 1.32 8.90
N SER A 81 -10.36 1.97 7.96
CA SER A 81 -10.86 2.12 6.60
C SER A 81 -11.02 0.76 5.91
N ASN A 82 -10.01 -0.10 6.00
CA ASN A 82 -10.05 -1.44 5.41
C ASN A 82 -11.24 -2.27 5.92
N MET A 83 -11.56 -2.19 7.23
CA MET A 83 -12.71 -2.87 7.80
C MET A 83 -14.03 -2.27 7.33
N ARG A 84 -14.13 -0.94 7.31
CA ARG A 84 -15.36 -0.25 6.89
C ARG A 84 -15.71 -0.48 5.43
N LEU A 85 -14.70 -0.54 4.57
CA LEU A 85 -14.83 -0.79 3.14
C LEU A 85 -14.85 -2.27 2.77
N ALA A 86 -14.73 -3.16 3.77
CA ALA A 86 -14.64 -4.62 3.58
C ALA A 86 -13.48 -5.05 2.67
N SER A 87 -12.39 -4.28 2.64
CA SER A 87 -11.19 -4.60 1.86
C SER A 87 -10.53 -5.90 2.32
N GLY A 88 -10.69 -6.25 3.59
CA GLY A 88 -10.15 -7.45 4.21
C GLY A 88 -9.18 -7.15 5.35
N ILE A 89 -8.53 -8.22 5.85
CA ILE A 89 -7.52 -8.14 6.90
C ILE A 89 -6.14 -8.13 6.24
N ALA A 90 -5.40 -7.06 6.45
CA ALA A 90 -4.05 -6.93 5.92
C ALA A 90 -3.08 -7.91 6.60
N PRO A 91 -2.14 -8.52 5.87
CA PRO A 91 -1.17 -9.47 6.44
C PRO A 91 -0.03 -8.75 7.17
N LEU A 92 -0.38 -7.89 8.15
CA LEU A 92 0.55 -7.00 8.87
C LEU A 92 1.73 -7.76 9.48
N ARG A 93 1.47 -8.91 10.11
CA ARG A 93 2.53 -9.73 10.69
C ARG A 93 3.55 -10.18 9.65
N THR A 94 3.06 -10.61 8.48
CA THR A 94 3.94 -11.00 7.36
C THR A 94 4.79 -9.84 6.88
N TRP A 95 4.23 -8.64 6.78
CA TRP A 95 4.99 -7.44 6.37
C TRP A 95 6.13 -7.15 7.35
N ILE A 96 5.82 -7.17 8.66
CA ILE A 96 6.81 -6.91 9.72
C ILE A 96 7.91 -7.98 9.73
N ASP A 97 7.54 -9.26 9.64
CA ASP A 97 8.49 -10.38 9.63
C ASP A 97 9.42 -10.33 8.40
N LYS A 98 8.96 -9.78 7.29
CA LYS A 98 9.75 -9.56 6.07
C LYS A 98 10.54 -8.25 6.08
N GLY A 99 10.43 -7.44 7.12
CA GLY A 99 11.14 -6.16 7.24
C GLY A 99 10.60 -5.05 6.36
N VAL A 100 9.34 -5.15 5.91
CA VAL A 100 8.67 -4.06 5.19
C VAL A 100 8.46 -2.88 6.15
N LYS A 101 8.70 -1.67 5.69
CA LYS A 101 8.46 -0.45 6.46
C LYS A 101 6.96 -0.18 6.55
N VAL A 102 6.39 -0.25 7.73
CA VAL A 102 4.95 -0.04 7.95
C VAL A 102 4.72 1.16 8.86
N GLY A 103 3.92 2.10 8.38
CA GLY A 103 3.33 3.18 9.16
C GLY A 103 1.81 3.02 9.26
N LEU A 104 1.16 3.90 10.00
CA LEU A 104 -0.30 3.94 10.14
C LEU A 104 -0.86 5.14 9.38
N GLY A 105 -2.06 4.99 8.82
CA GLY A 105 -2.84 6.03 8.20
C GLY A 105 -4.30 5.97 8.61
N VAL A 106 -4.96 7.11 8.73
CA VAL A 106 -6.39 7.19 9.07
C VAL A 106 -7.30 7.11 7.84
N ASP A 107 -6.71 7.36 6.66
CA ASP A 107 -7.45 7.48 5.41
C ASP A 107 -8.46 8.65 5.40
N GLY A 108 -9.37 8.69 4.43
CA GLY A 108 -10.37 9.73 4.30
C GLY A 108 -11.52 9.61 5.30
N SER A 109 -12.15 10.73 5.63
CA SER A 109 -13.25 10.79 6.61
C SER A 109 -14.49 10.00 6.20
N SER A 110 -14.65 9.68 4.91
CA SER A 110 -15.73 8.82 4.41
C SER A 110 -15.62 7.37 4.85
N SER A 111 -14.41 6.88 5.07
CA SER A 111 -14.12 5.51 5.53
C SER A 111 -13.54 5.44 6.95
N ASN A 112 -13.23 6.59 7.57
CA ASN A 112 -12.79 6.69 8.96
C ASN A 112 -13.13 8.07 9.52
N ASP A 113 -14.33 8.21 10.06
CA ASP A 113 -14.86 9.45 10.62
C ASP A 113 -14.18 9.90 11.92
N SER A 114 -13.48 9.04 12.63
CA SER A 114 -12.78 9.42 13.87
C SER A 114 -11.51 10.25 13.61
N GLY A 115 -10.81 10.00 12.49
CA GLY A 115 -9.53 10.63 12.18
C GLY A 115 -8.45 10.46 13.25
N TYR A 116 -8.63 9.48 14.16
CA TYR A 116 -7.80 9.33 15.35
C TYR A 116 -6.77 8.22 15.17
N LEU A 117 -5.53 8.61 14.86
CA LEU A 117 -4.45 7.69 14.50
C LEU A 117 -4.14 6.64 15.58
N LEU A 118 -4.35 6.93 16.86
CA LEU A 118 -4.12 5.94 17.93
C LEU A 118 -5.13 4.78 17.88
N ASN A 119 -6.33 4.97 17.35
CA ASN A 119 -7.27 3.87 17.12
C ASN A 119 -6.71 2.88 16.10
N GLU A 120 -6.04 3.37 15.06
CA GLU A 120 -5.39 2.53 14.06
C GLU A 120 -4.34 1.62 14.69
N ALA A 121 -3.63 2.09 15.72
CA ALA A 121 -2.62 1.30 16.44
C ALA A 121 -3.23 0.25 17.39
N GLN A 122 -4.48 0.40 17.80
CA GLN A 122 -5.14 -0.55 18.71
C GLN A 122 -5.72 -1.76 17.99
N LEU A 123 -6.24 -1.56 16.78
CA LEU A 123 -6.91 -2.60 15.98
C LEU A 123 -6.01 -3.77 15.58
N PRO A 124 -4.76 -3.57 15.18
CA PRO A 124 -3.86 -4.68 14.85
C PRO A 124 -3.55 -5.62 16.00
N LYS A 125 -3.85 -5.23 17.24
CA LYS A 125 -3.71 -6.11 18.41
C LYS A 125 -4.82 -7.15 18.53
N LEU A 126 -5.89 -7.01 17.75
CA LEU A 126 -7.05 -7.91 17.79
C LEU A 126 -6.92 -9.07 16.78
N PHE A 127 -5.93 -9.03 15.92
CA PHE A 127 -5.64 -9.98 14.85
C PHE A 127 -4.14 -10.38 14.95
#